data_9f1240834f24ca80e9741f902033d1b9
#
_entry.id   9f1240834f24ca80e9741f902033d1b9
#
_cell.length_a   1.000
_cell.length_b   1.000
_cell.length_c   1.000
_cell.angle_alpha   90.00
_cell.angle_beta   90.00
_cell.angle_gamma   90.00
#
_symmetry.space_group_name_H-M   'P 1'
#
loop_
_entity.id
_entity.type
_entity.pdbx_description
1 polymer ?
#
loop_
_entity_poly.entity_id
_entity_poly.type
_entity_poly.pdbx_seq_one_letter_code
_entity_poly.pdbx_strand_id
1 'polypeptide(L)'
;MLHKLPKYLVWIGAFLFVAMFPVGELCAQNNLETLTNKDLFAYPPKSSLRATRWLCKADKFKAEGNVEKAVLYYTKAAEKGDARAQFVLSLCYNEGYGVSPDAERSMHWLSLSVKQEYALAQNFLGVVYTYHKENADYKKALDYYKKAALQGYSEAQYNVGWCYFNGYGVEADQEEAMRWIRKAAEQEYALALDAMWQGYYFGAKGLPRDYKQA
;
A
#
# COMPACT_ATOMS: atom_id res chain seq x y z
N MET A 1 -17.24 34.22 12.55
CA MET A 1 -15.79 34.51 12.65
C MET A 1 -14.97 33.28 12.28
N LEU A 2 -15.03 32.85 11.01
CA LEU A 2 -14.29 31.66 10.49
C LEU A 2 -13.61 31.97 9.14
N HIS A 3 -13.19 33.23 8.97
CA HIS A 3 -12.56 33.69 7.74
C HIS A 3 -11.12 34.09 7.98
N LYS A 4 -10.20 33.16 8.17
CA LYS A 4 -8.74 33.32 7.94
C LYS A 4 -7.96 32.12 8.48
N LEU A 5 -8.22 30.91 7.99
CA LEU A 5 -7.21 29.86 8.07
C LEU A 5 -6.38 29.93 6.80
N PRO A 6 -5.02 29.97 6.87
CA PRO A 6 -4.17 30.00 5.70
C PRO A 6 -4.38 28.72 4.87
N LYS A 7 -4.37 28.88 3.53
CA LYS A 7 -4.68 27.82 2.54
C LYS A 7 -3.86 26.53 2.66
N TYR A 8 -2.72 26.56 3.36
CA TYR A 8 -1.87 25.40 3.63
C TYR A 8 -2.29 24.60 4.88
N LEU A 9 -3.15 25.13 5.75
CA LEU A 9 -3.63 24.39 6.93
C LEU A 9 -4.70 23.34 6.57
N VAL A 10 -5.41 23.50 5.47
CA VAL A 10 -6.38 22.51 4.98
C VAL A 10 -5.65 21.28 4.42
N TRP A 11 -4.49 21.48 3.78
CA TRP A 11 -3.60 20.41 3.35
C TRP A 11 -2.88 19.71 4.52
N ILE A 12 -2.58 20.47 5.58
CA ILE A 12 -1.98 19.94 6.81
C ILE A 12 -2.96 19.02 7.56
N GLY A 13 -4.27 19.23 7.45
CA GLY A 13 -5.29 18.38 8.09
C GLY A 13 -5.29 16.94 7.57
N ALA A 14 -5.22 16.73 6.27
CA ALA A 14 -5.06 15.39 5.66
C ALA A 14 -3.64 14.84 5.87
N PHE A 15 -2.63 15.73 5.93
CA PHE A 15 -1.23 15.39 6.17
C PHE A 15 -0.90 15.09 7.63
N LEU A 16 -1.51 15.80 8.61
CA LEU A 16 -1.32 15.51 10.03
C LEU A 16 -1.92 14.16 10.42
N PHE A 17 -2.96 13.70 9.72
CA PHE A 17 -3.49 12.35 9.93
C PHE A 17 -2.48 11.27 9.52
N VAL A 18 -1.70 11.51 8.46
CA VAL A 18 -0.63 10.60 7.98
C VAL A 18 0.67 10.76 8.78
N ALA A 19 1.00 11.98 9.24
CA ALA A 19 2.26 12.26 9.95
C ALA A 19 2.21 11.99 11.47
N MET A 20 1.03 11.80 12.04
CA MET A 20 0.84 11.55 13.49
C MET A 20 0.78 10.06 13.85
N PHE A 21 0.67 9.16 12.86
CA PHE A 21 0.65 7.73 13.16
C PHE A 21 2.07 7.16 13.18
N PRO A 22 2.47 6.47 14.27
CA PRO A 22 3.71 5.69 14.28
C PRO A 22 3.67 4.68 13.14
N VAL A 23 4.86 4.31 12.63
CA VAL A 23 5.03 3.36 11.51
C VAL A 23 4.16 2.10 11.64
N GLY A 24 3.80 1.71 12.88
CA GLY A 24 2.87 0.64 13.19
C GLY A 24 1.41 0.92 12.78
N GLU A 25 0.98 2.17 12.68
CA GLU A 25 -0.43 2.50 12.34
C GLU A 25 -0.64 2.76 10.85
N LEU A 26 0.39 3.17 10.11
CA LEU A 26 0.30 3.22 8.64
C LEU A 26 0.45 1.85 8.00
N CYS A 27 1.20 0.93 8.64
CA CYS A 27 1.10 -0.50 8.36
C CYS A 27 -0.32 -1.05 8.67
N ALA A 28 -1.11 -0.39 9.51
CA ALA A 28 -2.47 -0.79 9.84
C ALA A 28 -3.46 -0.67 8.67
N GLN A 29 -3.21 0.16 7.67
CA GLN A 29 -4.04 0.19 6.45
C GLN A 29 -3.76 -1.00 5.52
N ASN A 30 -2.57 -1.61 5.61
CA ASN A 30 -2.22 -2.88 4.95
C ASN A 30 -2.22 -4.04 5.95
N ASN A 31 -3.03 -3.96 6.98
CA ASN A 31 -3.20 -4.99 7.99
C ASN A 31 -3.80 -6.26 7.36
N LEU A 32 -3.35 -7.41 7.83
CA LEU A 32 -3.96 -8.71 7.49
C LEU A 32 -5.49 -8.73 7.68
N GLU A 33 -6.01 -7.92 8.59
CA GLU A 33 -7.45 -7.76 8.83
C GLU A 33 -8.15 -6.94 7.76
N THR A 34 -7.46 -6.00 7.11
CA THR A 34 -8.02 -5.11 6.07
C THR A 34 -7.82 -5.66 4.66
N LEU A 35 -6.82 -6.52 4.44
CA LEU A 35 -6.60 -7.17 3.15
C LEU A 35 -7.72 -8.17 2.88
N THR A 36 -8.54 -7.87 1.90
CA THR A 36 -9.58 -8.78 1.43
C THR A 36 -9.00 -9.83 0.49
N ASN A 37 -9.68 -10.98 0.36
CA ASN A 37 -9.32 -11.96 -0.66
C ASN A 37 -9.31 -11.34 -2.06
N LYS A 38 -10.15 -10.32 -2.33
CA LYS A 38 -10.18 -9.59 -3.60
C LYS A 38 -8.84 -8.91 -3.87
N ASP A 39 -8.24 -8.25 -2.87
CA ASP A 39 -6.96 -7.56 -3.02
C ASP A 39 -5.82 -8.55 -3.27
N LEU A 40 -5.80 -9.65 -2.54
CA LEU A 40 -4.78 -10.70 -2.68
C LEU A 40 -4.85 -11.42 -4.03
N PHE A 41 -6.03 -11.54 -4.64
CA PHE A 41 -6.24 -12.22 -5.93
C PHE A 41 -6.25 -11.27 -7.14
N ALA A 42 -6.36 -9.96 -6.92
CA ALA A 42 -6.38 -8.97 -8.01
C ALA A 42 -5.09 -8.99 -8.86
N TYR A 43 -3.96 -9.39 -8.24
CA TYR A 43 -2.64 -9.44 -8.88
C TYR A 43 -2.02 -10.83 -8.65
N PRO A 44 -2.56 -11.89 -9.30
CA PRO A 44 -2.16 -13.25 -9.01
C PRO A 44 -0.72 -13.52 -9.47
N PRO A 45 0.18 -13.89 -8.56
CA PRO A 45 1.49 -14.38 -8.92
C PRO A 45 1.39 -15.78 -9.54
N LYS A 46 2.41 -16.20 -10.26
CA LYS A 46 2.55 -17.59 -10.72
C LYS A 46 2.70 -18.50 -9.49
N SER A 47 1.67 -19.28 -9.15
CA SER A 47 1.72 -20.23 -8.06
C SER A 47 1.37 -21.63 -8.49
N SER A 48 1.89 -22.65 -7.77
CA SER A 48 1.52 -24.03 -8.02
C SER A 48 0.13 -24.33 -7.48
N LEU A 49 -0.61 -25.25 -8.11
CA LEU A 49 -1.93 -25.72 -7.63
C LEU A 49 -1.89 -26.17 -6.15
N ARG A 50 -0.77 -26.73 -5.70
CA ARG A 50 -0.59 -27.16 -4.32
C ARG A 50 -0.49 -25.96 -3.36
N ALA A 51 0.24 -24.92 -3.73
CA ALA A 51 0.36 -23.69 -2.95
C ALA A 51 -1.01 -22.99 -2.87
N THR A 52 -1.73 -22.88 -3.98
CA THR A 52 -3.10 -22.32 -4.00
C THR A 52 -4.04 -23.07 -3.05
N ARG A 53 -3.97 -24.41 -3.03
CA ARG A 53 -4.80 -25.21 -2.10
C ARG A 53 -4.48 -24.93 -0.62
N TRP A 54 -3.20 -24.69 -0.27
CA TRP A 54 -2.83 -24.31 1.09
C TRP A 54 -3.25 -22.88 1.43
N LEU A 55 -3.16 -21.95 0.49
CA LEU A 55 -3.71 -20.62 0.67
C LEU A 55 -5.21 -20.64 1.00
N CYS A 56 -6.01 -21.35 0.20
CA CYS A 56 -7.46 -21.49 0.49
C CYS A 56 -7.73 -22.07 1.89
N LYS A 57 -6.89 -23.00 2.35
CA LYS A 57 -7.01 -23.53 3.73
C LYS A 57 -6.61 -22.50 4.77
N ALA A 58 -5.54 -21.72 4.52
CA ALA A 58 -5.11 -20.67 5.40
C ALA A 58 -6.20 -19.59 5.55
N ASP A 59 -6.77 -19.13 4.43
CA ASP A 59 -7.86 -18.15 4.41
C ASP A 59 -9.10 -18.65 5.17
N LYS A 60 -9.44 -19.96 5.02
CA LYS A 60 -10.52 -20.55 5.79
C LYS A 60 -10.24 -20.51 7.29
N PHE A 61 -9.04 -20.91 7.75
CA PHE A 61 -8.69 -20.85 9.16
C PHE A 61 -8.61 -19.42 9.69
N LYS A 62 -8.15 -18.46 8.87
CA LYS A 62 -8.21 -17.03 9.20
C LYS A 62 -9.65 -16.58 9.44
N ALA A 63 -10.58 -16.93 8.56
CA ALA A 63 -12.01 -16.61 8.70
C ALA A 63 -12.66 -17.25 9.93
N GLU A 64 -12.17 -18.44 10.34
CA GLU A 64 -12.62 -19.14 11.56
C GLU A 64 -11.94 -18.60 12.85
N GLY A 65 -11.07 -17.59 12.73
CA GLY A 65 -10.31 -17.02 13.86
C GLY A 65 -9.17 -17.93 14.36
N ASN A 66 -8.87 -19.04 13.66
CA ASN A 66 -7.79 -19.96 14.05
C ASN A 66 -6.46 -19.51 13.41
N VAL A 67 -5.85 -18.51 14.04
CA VAL A 67 -4.72 -17.76 13.51
C VAL A 67 -3.48 -18.63 13.36
N GLU A 68 -3.18 -19.48 14.34
CA GLU A 68 -1.99 -20.34 14.34
C GLU A 68 -2.06 -21.35 13.18
N LYS A 69 -3.24 -21.92 12.93
CA LYS A 69 -3.43 -22.81 11.77
C LYS A 69 -3.35 -22.04 10.46
N ALA A 70 -3.89 -20.82 10.40
CA ALA A 70 -3.77 -19.99 9.20
C ALA A 70 -2.29 -19.75 8.85
N VAL A 71 -1.49 -19.32 9.82
CA VAL A 71 -0.04 -19.11 9.64
C VAL A 71 0.69 -20.38 9.22
N LEU A 72 0.36 -21.53 9.82
CA LEU A 72 0.94 -22.81 9.41
C LEU A 72 0.71 -23.12 7.92
N TYR A 73 -0.48 -22.82 7.40
CA TYR A 73 -0.78 -23.05 5.98
C TYR A 73 -0.20 -21.96 5.06
N TYR A 74 -0.12 -20.70 5.51
CA TYR A 74 0.62 -19.65 4.80
C TYR A 74 2.11 -20.03 4.68
N THR A 75 2.72 -20.54 5.75
CA THR A 75 4.11 -21.02 5.73
C THR A 75 4.32 -22.11 4.69
N LYS A 76 3.45 -23.14 4.67
CA LYS A 76 3.53 -24.21 3.66
C LYS A 76 3.42 -23.71 2.22
N ALA A 77 2.57 -22.72 1.98
CA ALA A 77 2.42 -22.12 0.66
C ALA A 77 3.65 -21.25 0.30
N ALA A 78 4.14 -20.45 1.25
CA ALA A 78 5.31 -19.58 1.08
C ALA A 78 6.59 -20.37 0.78
N GLU A 79 6.82 -21.49 1.48
CA GLU A 79 7.92 -22.43 1.24
C GLU A 79 7.86 -23.09 -0.15
N LYS A 80 6.68 -23.18 -0.77
CA LYS A 80 6.51 -23.62 -2.16
C LYS A 80 6.58 -22.49 -3.17
N GLY A 81 7.02 -21.32 -2.73
CA GLY A 81 7.30 -20.19 -3.60
C GLY A 81 6.06 -19.36 -3.98
N ASP A 82 4.93 -19.51 -3.29
CA ASP A 82 3.78 -18.64 -3.56
C ASP A 82 4.04 -17.22 -3.03
N ALA A 83 4.07 -16.23 -3.94
CA ALA A 83 4.44 -14.86 -3.60
C ALA A 83 3.39 -14.17 -2.71
N ARG A 84 2.10 -14.55 -2.81
CA ARG A 84 1.04 -14.01 -1.93
C ARG A 84 1.24 -14.53 -0.51
N ALA A 85 1.48 -15.84 -0.39
CA ALA A 85 1.73 -16.45 0.91
C ALA A 85 3.00 -15.88 1.58
N GLN A 86 4.05 -15.64 0.80
CA GLN A 86 5.27 -14.98 1.28
C GLN A 86 4.97 -13.57 1.79
N PHE A 87 4.18 -12.78 1.05
CA PHE A 87 3.76 -11.47 1.48
C PHE A 87 2.91 -11.52 2.75
N VAL A 88 1.87 -12.38 2.79
CA VAL A 88 1.03 -12.53 3.99
C VAL A 88 1.85 -12.98 5.19
N LEU A 89 2.78 -13.91 5.01
CA LEU A 89 3.64 -14.39 6.08
C LEU A 89 4.61 -13.29 6.57
N SER A 90 5.07 -12.39 5.68
CA SER A 90 5.84 -11.24 6.10
C SER A 90 5.05 -10.31 7.02
N LEU A 91 3.77 -10.08 6.72
CA LEU A 91 2.88 -9.30 7.59
C LEU A 91 2.62 -10.02 8.92
N CYS A 92 2.45 -11.35 8.92
CA CYS A 92 2.30 -12.12 10.15
C CYS A 92 3.48 -11.92 11.10
N TYR A 93 4.71 -11.97 10.58
CA TYR A 93 5.90 -11.71 11.39
C TYR A 93 6.08 -10.23 11.77
N ASN A 94 5.64 -9.30 10.93
CA ASN A 94 5.70 -7.88 11.25
C ASN A 94 4.78 -7.50 12.41
N GLU A 95 3.58 -8.05 12.42
CA GLU A 95 2.51 -7.70 13.37
C GLU A 95 2.42 -8.64 14.57
N GLY A 96 3.07 -9.80 14.51
CA GLY A 96 2.91 -10.84 15.52
C GLY A 96 1.59 -11.59 15.41
N TYR A 97 1.03 -11.69 14.19
CA TYR A 97 -0.24 -12.36 13.96
C TYR A 97 -0.05 -13.88 13.89
N GLY A 98 -0.43 -14.58 14.96
CA GLY A 98 -0.30 -16.04 15.11
C GLY A 98 1.15 -16.55 15.23
N VAL A 99 2.11 -15.66 15.30
CA VAL A 99 3.53 -15.92 15.54
C VAL A 99 4.12 -14.76 16.35
N SER A 100 5.24 -14.98 17.03
CA SER A 100 5.96 -13.86 17.66
C SER A 100 6.49 -12.90 16.59
N PRO A 101 6.41 -11.56 16.81
CA PRO A 101 6.99 -10.58 15.90
C PRO A 101 8.47 -10.84 15.67
N ASP A 102 8.88 -10.77 14.40
CA ASP A 102 10.25 -11.01 13.97
C ASP A 102 10.55 -10.20 12.68
N ALA A 103 11.26 -9.10 12.84
CA ALA A 103 11.55 -8.19 11.73
C ALA A 103 12.47 -8.83 10.66
N GLU A 104 13.40 -9.69 11.04
CA GLU A 104 14.28 -10.35 10.09
C GLU A 104 13.53 -11.34 9.22
N ARG A 105 12.69 -12.17 9.83
CA ARG A 105 11.81 -13.10 9.10
C ARG A 105 10.80 -12.35 8.24
N SER A 106 10.22 -11.26 8.74
CA SER A 106 9.33 -10.40 7.96
C SER A 106 10.02 -9.92 6.69
N MET A 107 11.20 -9.31 6.81
CA MET A 107 11.97 -8.81 5.66
C MET A 107 12.42 -9.93 4.73
N HIS A 108 12.78 -11.09 5.25
CA HIS A 108 13.12 -12.25 4.43
C HIS A 108 11.94 -12.64 3.51
N TRP A 109 10.77 -12.87 4.07
CA TRP A 109 9.59 -13.26 3.30
C TRP A 109 9.11 -12.16 2.35
N LEU A 110 9.16 -10.90 2.78
CA LEU A 110 8.86 -9.76 1.92
C LEU A 110 9.78 -9.72 0.71
N SER A 111 11.10 -9.88 0.91
CA SER A 111 12.08 -9.86 -0.16
C SER A 111 11.86 -10.95 -1.22
N LEU A 112 11.43 -12.14 -0.79
CA LEU A 112 11.10 -13.24 -1.70
C LEU A 112 9.86 -12.92 -2.55
N SER A 113 8.84 -12.32 -1.94
CA SER A 113 7.64 -11.90 -2.64
C SER A 113 7.91 -10.78 -3.64
N VAL A 114 8.73 -9.79 -3.25
CA VAL A 114 9.16 -8.68 -4.13
C VAL A 114 9.97 -9.19 -5.32
N LYS A 115 10.85 -10.17 -5.13
CA LYS A 115 11.61 -10.80 -6.23
C LYS A 115 10.71 -11.47 -7.27
N GLN A 116 9.52 -11.91 -6.88
CA GLN A 116 8.51 -12.45 -7.77
C GLN A 116 7.58 -11.38 -8.36
N GLU A 117 7.95 -10.10 -8.21
CA GLU A 117 7.23 -8.95 -8.76
C GLU A 117 5.78 -8.83 -8.26
N TYR A 118 5.47 -9.36 -7.07
CA TYR A 118 4.15 -9.25 -6.51
C TYR A 118 3.84 -7.79 -6.14
N ALA A 119 2.80 -7.20 -6.76
CA ALA A 119 2.52 -5.76 -6.68
C ALA A 119 2.31 -5.26 -5.25
N LEU A 120 1.57 -6.01 -4.42
CA LEU A 120 1.33 -5.62 -3.03
C LEU A 120 2.62 -5.61 -2.21
N ALA A 121 3.50 -6.60 -2.42
CA ALA A 121 4.80 -6.65 -1.76
C ALA A 121 5.72 -5.52 -2.20
N GLN A 122 5.70 -5.17 -3.49
CA GLN A 122 6.45 -4.01 -4.00
C GLN A 122 5.94 -2.71 -3.39
N ASN A 123 4.62 -2.48 -3.36
CA ASN A 123 4.04 -1.30 -2.72
C ASN A 123 4.42 -1.23 -1.23
N PHE A 124 4.26 -2.34 -0.51
CA PHE A 124 4.61 -2.41 0.92
C PHE A 124 6.10 -2.12 1.17
N LEU A 125 7.00 -2.62 0.33
CA LEU A 125 8.43 -2.29 0.44
C LEU A 125 8.69 -0.80 0.16
N GLY A 126 7.95 -0.17 -0.76
CA GLY A 126 7.95 1.26 -0.97
C GLY A 126 7.56 2.02 0.30
N VAL A 127 6.50 1.58 1.00
CA VAL A 127 6.08 2.13 2.30
C VAL A 127 7.20 2.00 3.34
N VAL A 128 7.84 0.83 3.42
CA VAL A 128 8.97 0.62 4.34
C VAL A 128 10.10 1.63 4.08
N TYR A 129 10.49 1.87 2.81
CA TYR A 129 11.50 2.86 2.47
C TYR A 129 11.07 4.30 2.75
N THR A 130 9.78 4.61 2.64
CA THR A 130 9.23 5.95 2.94
C THR A 130 9.30 6.27 4.42
N TYR A 131 8.98 5.28 5.28
CA TYR A 131 8.79 5.50 6.72
C TYR A 131 9.92 4.95 7.60
N HIS A 132 11.07 4.56 7.02
CA HIS A 132 12.22 4.13 7.81
C HIS A 132 12.72 5.26 8.70
N LYS A 133 12.66 5.07 10.03
CA LYS A 133 12.84 6.12 11.05
C LYS A 133 14.12 6.95 10.92
N GLU A 134 15.21 6.37 10.45
CA GLU A 134 16.52 7.01 10.45
C GLU A 134 17.02 7.39 9.05
N ASN A 135 16.54 6.71 8.01
CA ASN A 135 17.02 6.88 6.65
C ASN A 135 15.91 6.60 5.62
N ALA A 136 14.93 7.51 5.51
CA ALA A 136 13.95 7.42 4.44
C ALA A 136 14.65 7.51 3.07
N ASP A 137 14.43 6.50 2.22
CA ASP A 137 14.95 6.48 0.85
C ASP A 137 13.78 6.65 -0.13
N TYR A 138 13.37 7.89 -0.30
CA TYR A 138 12.24 8.23 -1.18
C TYR A 138 12.47 7.83 -2.64
N LYS A 139 13.73 7.77 -3.09
CA LYS A 139 14.04 7.34 -4.46
C LYS A 139 13.73 5.85 -4.64
N LYS A 140 14.20 5.01 -3.72
CA LYS A 140 13.85 3.59 -3.73
C LYS A 140 12.36 3.36 -3.51
N ALA A 141 11.73 4.12 -2.59
CA ALA A 141 10.29 4.05 -2.37
C ALA A 141 9.51 4.28 -3.67
N LEU A 142 9.81 5.39 -4.38
CA LEU A 142 9.20 5.72 -5.66
C LEU A 142 9.42 4.63 -6.72
N ASP A 143 10.63 4.05 -6.80
CA ASP A 143 10.92 2.96 -7.75
C ASP A 143 10.03 1.73 -7.49
N TYR A 144 9.82 1.36 -6.23
CA TYR A 144 8.94 0.25 -5.88
C TYR A 144 7.46 0.57 -6.07
N TYR A 145 7.03 1.78 -5.73
CA TYR A 145 5.66 2.23 -6.02
C TYR A 145 5.38 2.21 -7.52
N LYS A 146 6.30 2.69 -8.36
CA LYS A 146 6.16 2.65 -9.82
C LYS A 146 6.01 1.22 -10.35
N LYS A 147 6.81 0.27 -9.85
CA LYS A 147 6.70 -1.14 -10.25
C LYS A 147 5.32 -1.71 -9.95
N ALA A 148 4.77 -1.44 -8.78
CA ALA A 148 3.42 -1.88 -8.40
C ALA A 148 2.32 -1.13 -9.17
N ALA A 149 2.49 0.19 -9.34
CA ALA A 149 1.53 1.05 -10.06
C ALA A 149 1.39 0.67 -11.55
N LEU A 150 2.48 0.28 -12.20
CA LEU A 150 2.48 -0.20 -13.58
C LEU A 150 1.75 -1.54 -13.74
N GLN A 151 1.62 -2.33 -12.70
CA GLN A 151 0.78 -3.53 -12.65
C GLN A 151 -0.70 -3.20 -12.42
N GLY A 152 -1.07 -1.93 -12.26
CA GLY A 152 -2.43 -1.48 -12.05
C GLY A 152 -2.84 -1.35 -10.57
N TYR A 153 -1.92 -1.58 -9.60
CA TYR A 153 -2.27 -1.50 -8.19
C TYR A 153 -2.62 -0.06 -7.79
N SER A 154 -3.89 0.19 -7.45
CA SER A 154 -4.44 1.54 -7.26
C SER A 154 -3.80 2.32 -6.12
N GLU A 155 -3.52 1.67 -4.98
CA GLU A 155 -2.81 2.30 -3.87
C GLU A 155 -1.39 2.74 -4.28
N ALA A 156 -0.67 1.90 -5.04
CA ALA A 156 0.65 2.27 -5.55
C ALA A 156 0.58 3.42 -6.56
N GLN A 157 -0.46 3.48 -7.39
CA GLN A 157 -0.69 4.63 -8.29
C GLN A 157 -0.90 5.92 -7.48
N TYR A 158 -1.68 5.86 -6.42
CA TYR A 158 -1.84 7.00 -5.51
C TYR A 158 -0.51 7.39 -4.86
N ASN A 159 0.28 6.43 -4.37
CA ASN A 159 1.58 6.67 -3.76
C ASN A 159 2.60 7.29 -4.72
N VAL A 160 2.59 6.88 -6.00
CA VAL A 160 3.39 7.54 -7.06
C VAL A 160 2.95 8.99 -7.24
N GLY A 161 1.64 9.24 -7.32
CA GLY A 161 1.10 10.59 -7.41
C GLY A 161 1.51 11.46 -6.21
N TRP A 162 1.45 10.91 -5.01
CA TRP A 162 1.89 11.57 -3.79
C TRP A 162 3.40 11.92 -3.81
N CYS A 163 4.24 11.02 -4.33
CA CYS A 163 5.68 11.29 -4.51
C CYS A 163 5.93 12.46 -5.47
N TYR A 164 5.26 12.49 -6.62
CA TYR A 164 5.37 13.60 -7.58
C TYR A 164 4.81 14.91 -7.01
N PHE A 165 3.73 14.85 -6.25
CA PHE A 165 3.14 16.05 -5.66
C PHE A 165 4.09 16.74 -4.68
N ASN A 166 4.80 15.96 -3.86
CA ASN A 166 5.68 16.45 -2.80
C ASN A 166 7.16 16.55 -3.21
N GLY A 167 7.56 16.04 -4.38
CA GLY A 167 8.95 15.96 -4.76
C GLY A 167 9.75 14.89 -4.01
N TYR A 168 9.11 13.81 -3.59
CA TYR A 168 9.78 12.72 -2.87
C TYR A 168 10.45 11.74 -3.83
N GLY A 169 11.77 11.74 -3.84
CA GLY A 169 12.59 10.92 -4.73
C GLY A 169 12.58 11.33 -6.20
N VAL A 170 11.90 12.42 -6.53
CA VAL A 170 11.76 13.01 -7.88
C VAL A 170 11.51 14.51 -7.74
N GLU A 171 11.76 15.30 -8.79
CA GLU A 171 11.32 16.68 -8.85
C GLU A 171 9.79 16.78 -8.79
N ALA A 172 9.27 17.76 -8.05
CA ALA A 172 7.84 17.92 -7.87
C ALA A 172 7.17 18.29 -9.20
N ASP A 173 6.16 17.50 -9.58
CA ASP A 173 5.35 17.71 -10.78
C ASP A 173 3.87 17.44 -10.46
N GLN A 174 3.10 18.52 -10.31
CA GLN A 174 1.69 18.43 -9.98
C GLN A 174 0.83 17.85 -11.11
N GLU A 175 1.22 18.05 -12.38
CA GLU A 175 0.48 17.49 -13.51
C GLU A 175 0.65 15.99 -13.57
N GLU A 176 1.87 15.48 -13.41
CA GLU A 176 2.14 14.06 -13.36
C GLU A 176 1.53 13.42 -12.11
N ALA A 177 1.58 14.11 -10.95
CA ALA A 177 0.90 13.67 -9.74
C ALA A 177 -0.59 13.42 -9.98
N MET A 178 -1.29 14.39 -10.59
CA MET A 178 -2.72 14.26 -10.86
C MET A 178 -3.04 13.19 -11.91
N ARG A 179 -2.14 12.92 -12.86
CA ARG A 179 -2.31 11.80 -13.81
C ARG A 179 -2.33 10.45 -13.09
N TRP A 180 -1.42 10.25 -12.13
CA TRP A 180 -1.36 9.02 -11.37
C TRP A 180 -2.52 8.89 -10.37
N ILE A 181 -2.88 9.98 -9.67
CA ILE A 181 -4.02 10.02 -8.74
C ILE A 181 -5.31 9.70 -9.49
N ARG A 182 -5.51 10.23 -10.71
CA ARG A 182 -6.68 9.93 -11.54
C ARG A 182 -6.80 8.45 -11.87
N LYS A 183 -5.70 7.79 -12.25
CA LYS A 183 -5.70 6.33 -12.50
C LYS A 183 -6.15 5.52 -11.28
N ALA A 184 -5.76 5.95 -10.08
CA ALA A 184 -6.18 5.31 -8.83
C ALA A 184 -7.67 5.61 -8.55
N ALA A 185 -8.14 6.83 -8.80
CA ALA A 185 -9.53 7.24 -8.62
C ALA A 185 -10.48 6.51 -9.58
N GLU A 186 -10.06 6.25 -10.82
CA GLU A 186 -10.80 5.44 -11.80
C GLU A 186 -11.02 4.00 -11.33
N GLN A 187 -10.20 3.53 -10.38
CA GLN A 187 -10.37 2.25 -9.70
C GLN A 187 -11.08 2.37 -8.34
N GLU A 188 -11.75 3.50 -8.10
CA GLU A 188 -12.51 3.78 -6.88
C GLU A 188 -11.64 3.76 -5.59
N TYR A 189 -10.33 4.03 -5.70
CA TYR A 189 -9.47 4.13 -4.52
C TYR A 189 -9.84 5.38 -3.71
N ALA A 190 -10.34 5.18 -2.48
CA ALA A 190 -10.95 6.24 -1.67
C ALA A 190 -10.07 7.48 -1.48
N LEU A 191 -8.78 7.31 -1.16
CA LEU A 191 -7.86 8.44 -0.97
C LEU A 191 -7.60 9.19 -2.28
N ALA A 192 -7.62 8.50 -3.42
CA ALA A 192 -7.46 9.14 -4.72
C ALA A 192 -8.72 9.93 -5.12
N LEU A 193 -9.90 9.41 -4.81
CA LEU A 193 -11.16 10.13 -5.01
C LEU A 193 -11.20 11.42 -4.18
N ASP A 194 -10.81 11.35 -2.91
CA ASP A 194 -10.71 12.53 -2.04
C ASP A 194 -9.68 13.56 -2.57
N ALA A 195 -8.50 13.09 -2.98
CA ALA A 195 -7.48 13.96 -3.57
C ALA A 195 -7.95 14.62 -4.88
N MET A 196 -8.70 13.90 -5.72
CA MET A 196 -9.32 14.46 -6.94
C MET A 196 -10.37 15.52 -6.60
N TRP A 197 -11.26 15.23 -5.63
CA TRP A 197 -12.25 16.20 -5.16
C TRP A 197 -11.57 17.50 -4.67
N GLN A 198 -10.55 17.39 -3.82
CA GLN A 198 -9.79 18.53 -3.35
C GLN A 198 -9.11 19.29 -4.50
N GLY A 199 -8.54 18.57 -5.48
CA GLY A 199 -7.93 19.16 -6.68
C GLY A 199 -8.92 19.99 -7.50
N TYR A 200 -10.15 19.49 -7.73
CA TYR A 200 -11.20 20.22 -8.42
C TYR A 200 -11.71 21.40 -7.59
N TYR A 201 -11.90 21.22 -6.29
CA TYR A 201 -12.41 22.27 -5.41
C TYR A 201 -11.44 23.46 -5.30
N PHE A 202 -10.15 23.19 -5.09
CA PHE A 202 -9.13 24.21 -4.90
C PHE A 202 -8.43 24.66 -6.20
N GLY A 203 -8.63 23.96 -7.32
CA GLY A 203 -8.03 24.25 -8.60
C GLY A 203 -6.54 23.89 -8.63
N ALA A 204 -6.22 22.61 -8.40
CA ALA A 204 -4.84 22.13 -8.52
C ALA A 204 -4.34 22.26 -9.97
N LYS A 205 -3.01 22.43 -10.12
CA LYS A 205 -2.37 22.46 -11.45
C LYS A 205 -2.64 21.13 -12.17
N GLY A 206 -3.13 21.18 -13.39
CA GLY A 206 -3.59 20.00 -14.15
C GLY A 206 -5.06 19.63 -13.95
N LEU A 207 -5.79 20.33 -13.04
CA LEU A 207 -7.26 20.23 -12.91
C LEU A 207 -7.85 21.64 -12.93
N PRO A 208 -8.76 21.96 -13.87
CA PRO A 208 -9.50 23.20 -13.81
C PRO A 208 -10.40 23.20 -12.56
N ARG A 209 -10.53 24.36 -11.94
CA ARG A 209 -11.48 24.53 -10.83
C ARG A 209 -12.89 24.27 -11.34
N ASP A 210 -13.50 23.16 -10.93
CA ASP A 210 -14.83 22.77 -11.36
C ASP A 210 -15.62 22.21 -10.16
N TYR A 211 -16.45 23.07 -9.58
CA TYR A 211 -17.31 22.73 -8.44
C TYR A 211 -18.43 21.72 -8.76
N LYS A 212 -18.68 21.43 -10.06
CA LYS A 212 -19.67 20.42 -10.45
C LYS A 212 -19.07 19.01 -10.48
N GLN A 213 -17.73 18.92 -10.62
CA GLN A 213 -17.02 17.65 -10.58
C GLN A 213 -16.46 17.33 -9.17
N ALA A 214 -16.41 18.31 -8.27
CA ALA A 214 -16.10 18.14 -6.86
C ALA A 214 -17.35 17.75 -6.07
#